data_36cc414c0eccce17aee910bcec0763e5
#
_entry.id   36cc414c0eccce17aee910bcec0763e5
#
_cell.length_a   1.000
_cell.length_b   1.000
_cell.length_c   1.000
_cell.angle_alpha   90.00
_cell.angle_beta   90.00
_cell.angle_gamma   90.00
#
_symmetry.space_group_name_H-M   'P 1'
#
loop_
_entity.id
_entity.type
_entity.pdbx_description
1 polymer ?
#
loop_
_entity_poly.entity_id
_entity_poly.type
_entity_poly.pdbx_seq_one_letter_code
_entity_poly.pdbx_strand_id
1 'polypeptide(L)'
;MRFQKELPECARRLAHRLPSLCALVATVCTSTVHGQSDQNRPAATRPLMAYVGTFSSPLGDVLPTQVDLPPGNGRGIHLFDVDRGTGTMRPVGTVDIGSSPDCLVINATGDRLYSSNETDRFGDTKHGSISSFSINRDDGQLTLLNTVDSEGDGPTYVSIHPSGKFLFVANYFSGSIAVLPILADGRLGQATDVQHDIGTIGPTKATHAPPGSFAISGHDRTHAHMIQADSSGRFVLHVDLGLDTIFVWKFDEASGTLTPNQPPSVQLPPGDGPRHFDFHPNGRWLYSIQEEGSTIVLFDYDATAGRLLARQTVSSLPPSFAGSNFCSEILVSHDGKFVYAGNRLHDSVGIFAVGPTGELTQIGNEWTRGDYPRSFNFDPSGHFLYVCNQRADNVTVFNVNRQTGHLDFTGQYVPVGNPSSIVFLDLQKTEVK
;
A
#
# COMPACT_ATOMS: atom_id res chain seq x y z
N MET A 1 5.79 57.55 6.03
CA MET A 1 4.62 58.08 6.79
C MET A 1 4.25 57.03 7.81
N ARG A 2 4.51 57.37 9.08
CA ARG A 2 4.13 56.60 10.27
C ARG A 2 2.67 56.83 10.56
N PHE A 3 1.89 55.78 10.92
CA PHE A 3 0.74 55.93 11.82
C PHE A 3 0.72 54.78 12.80
N GLN A 4 1.15 55.06 14.03
CA GLN A 4 0.75 54.38 15.26
C GLN A 4 -0.67 54.78 15.58
N LYS A 5 -1.49 53.87 16.10
CA LYS A 5 -2.60 54.20 17.01
C LYS A 5 -2.77 53.11 18.07
N GLU A 6 -2.85 53.67 19.24
CA GLU A 6 -2.80 53.16 20.59
C GLU A 6 -4.02 52.38 21.04
N LEU A 7 -3.78 51.50 22.03
CA LEU A 7 -4.78 50.85 22.88
C LEU A 7 -5.26 51.81 23.97
N PRO A 8 -6.45 51.69 24.55
CA PRO A 8 -6.72 52.17 25.87
C PRO A 8 -6.79 51.05 26.93
N GLU A 9 -5.99 51.28 27.97
CA GLU A 9 -6.13 50.71 29.32
C GLU A 9 -7.46 51.05 29.95
N CYS A 10 -8.01 50.12 30.72
CA CYS A 10 -8.79 50.48 31.90
C CYS A 10 -8.48 49.54 33.06
N ALA A 11 -8.02 50.17 34.13
CA ALA A 11 -7.37 49.56 35.28
C ALA A 11 -8.29 49.45 36.52
N ARG A 12 -7.99 48.44 37.31
CA ARG A 12 -7.89 48.40 38.80
C ARG A 12 -9.11 48.77 39.69
N ARG A 13 -9.33 47.83 40.58
CA ARG A 13 -9.57 47.84 42.07
C ARG A 13 -10.74 46.91 42.40
N LEU A 14 -10.73 46.07 43.42
CA LEU A 14 -10.40 46.22 44.84
C LEU A 14 -10.25 44.83 45.51
N ALA A 15 -9.42 44.85 46.56
CA ALA A 15 -9.07 43.73 47.43
C ALA A 15 -10.09 43.48 48.57
N HIS A 16 -9.84 42.38 49.29
CA HIS A 16 -10.22 42.00 50.66
C HIS A 16 -11.49 41.16 50.87
N ARG A 17 -11.28 39.90 51.22
CA ARG A 17 -11.45 39.30 52.57
C ARG A 17 -11.34 37.76 52.52
N LEU A 18 -10.36 37.24 53.23
CA LEU A 18 -10.38 35.90 53.83
C LEU A 18 -11.16 35.99 55.15
N PRO A 19 -11.76 34.95 55.71
CA PRO A 19 -11.05 33.76 56.21
C PRO A 19 -11.85 32.43 56.21
N SER A 20 -11.11 31.42 56.54
CA SER A 20 -11.47 30.25 57.37
C SER A 20 -11.25 28.89 56.73
N LEU A 21 -10.30 28.20 57.31
CA LEU A 21 -9.96 26.78 57.27
C LEU A 21 -11.19 25.87 57.27
N CYS A 22 -11.18 24.89 56.36
CA CYS A 22 -11.67 23.55 56.61
C CYS A 22 -10.71 22.56 55.97
N ALA A 23 -9.96 21.86 56.78
CA ALA A 23 -9.09 20.73 56.38
C ALA A 23 -9.98 19.56 55.97
N LEU A 24 -9.99 19.22 54.67
CA LEU A 24 -10.50 17.94 54.21
C LEU A 24 -9.31 17.04 53.91
N VAL A 25 -9.17 16.00 54.71
CA VAL A 25 -8.22 14.90 54.51
C VAL A 25 -8.70 14.15 53.26
N ALA A 26 -8.01 14.36 52.14
CA ALA A 26 -8.20 13.54 50.93
C ALA A 26 -7.40 12.25 51.13
N THR A 27 -8.11 11.16 51.45
CA THR A 27 -7.60 9.81 51.37
C THR A 27 -7.39 9.49 49.90
N VAL A 28 -6.13 9.46 49.47
CA VAL A 28 -5.72 8.98 48.12
C VAL A 28 -5.89 7.47 48.11
N CYS A 29 -7.03 6.98 47.61
CA CYS A 29 -7.15 5.61 47.18
C CYS A 29 -6.38 5.45 45.89
N THR A 30 -5.16 4.95 45.95
CA THR A 30 -4.45 4.40 44.80
C THR A 30 -5.10 3.09 44.41
N SER A 31 -6.10 3.14 43.54
CA SER A 31 -6.56 1.96 42.84
C SER A 31 -5.52 1.62 41.78
N THR A 32 -4.67 0.67 42.11
CA THR A 32 -3.89 -0.09 41.12
C THR A 32 -4.89 -0.80 40.21
N VAL A 33 -5.12 -0.24 39.03
CA VAL A 33 -5.79 -0.97 37.96
C VAL A 33 -4.81 -2.08 37.54
N HIS A 34 -4.95 -3.25 38.11
CA HIS A 34 -4.40 -4.46 37.56
C HIS A 34 -5.17 -4.69 36.25
N GLY A 35 -4.51 -4.44 35.11
CA GLY A 35 -4.96 -4.94 33.83
C GLY A 35 -5.06 -6.45 33.92
N GLN A 36 -6.26 -6.96 34.14
CA GLN A 36 -6.55 -8.37 33.89
C GLN A 36 -6.33 -8.58 32.39
N SER A 37 -5.24 -9.27 32.06
CA SER A 37 -5.10 -9.90 30.74
C SER A 37 -6.32 -10.78 30.54
N ASP A 38 -7.14 -10.44 29.55
CA ASP A 38 -8.35 -11.15 29.18
C ASP A 38 -7.95 -12.49 28.50
N GLN A 39 -7.38 -13.42 29.28
CA GLN A 39 -6.88 -14.71 28.80
C GLN A 39 -7.99 -15.72 28.46
N ASN A 40 -9.27 -15.30 28.52
CA ASN A 40 -10.41 -16.19 28.32
C ASN A 40 -11.36 -15.73 27.20
N ARG A 41 -10.87 -15.10 26.16
CA ARG A 41 -11.71 -14.88 24.97
C ARG A 41 -11.77 -16.20 24.17
N PRO A 42 -12.95 -16.77 23.92
CA PRO A 42 -13.06 -17.99 23.12
C PRO A 42 -12.40 -17.77 21.75
N ALA A 43 -11.72 -18.79 21.20
CA ALA A 43 -11.05 -18.72 19.90
C ALA A 43 -11.96 -18.19 18.76
N ALA A 44 -13.29 -18.36 18.90
CA ALA A 44 -14.30 -17.84 17.98
C ALA A 44 -14.44 -16.30 17.94
N THR A 45 -13.77 -15.56 18.81
CA THR A 45 -13.89 -14.10 18.96
C THR A 45 -12.58 -13.34 18.75
N ARG A 46 -11.49 -13.99 18.31
CA ARG A 46 -10.24 -13.28 18.01
C ARG A 46 -10.47 -12.31 16.84
N PRO A 47 -9.96 -11.07 16.93
CA PRO A 47 -10.19 -10.05 15.92
C PRO A 47 -9.55 -10.37 14.57
N LEU A 48 -10.07 -9.74 13.52
CA LEU A 48 -9.38 -9.51 12.29
C LEU A 48 -8.56 -8.24 12.47
N MET A 49 -7.25 -8.32 12.26
CA MET A 49 -6.38 -7.14 12.32
C MET A 49 -6.24 -6.51 10.95
N ALA A 50 -6.22 -5.16 10.90
CA ALA A 50 -5.75 -4.41 9.76
C ALA A 50 -4.51 -3.60 10.16
N TYR A 51 -3.52 -3.58 9.26
CA TYR A 51 -2.32 -2.76 9.37
C TYR A 51 -2.31 -1.78 8.21
N VAL A 52 -2.23 -0.48 8.52
CA VAL A 52 -2.21 0.59 7.52
C VAL A 52 -0.84 1.23 7.52
N GLY A 53 -0.14 1.12 6.39
CA GLY A 53 1.11 1.81 6.12
C GLY A 53 0.85 3.27 5.79
N THR A 54 1.82 4.13 6.09
CA THR A 54 1.67 5.57 5.88
C THR A 54 2.96 6.20 5.38
N PHE A 55 2.81 7.30 4.63
CA PHE A 55 3.90 8.25 4.47
C PHE A 55 4.02 9.04 5.77
N SER A 56 5.08 8.78 6.52
CA SER A 56 5.33 9.38 7.82
C SER A 56 6.13 10.67 7.67
N SER A 57 5.46 11.80 7.66
CA SER A 57 6.06 13.13 7.51
C SER A 57 5.68 14.03 8.70
N PRO A 58 6.56 14.92 9.16
CA PRO A 58 7.98 15.07 8.83
C PRO A 58 8.89 14.05 9.53
N LEU A 59 10.01 13.67 8.89
CA LEU A 59 10.99 12.68 9.38
C LEU A 59 12.33 13.31 9.78
N GLY A 60 12.34 14.48 10.33
CA GLY A 60 13.60 15.14 10.70
C GLY A 60 14.44 15.49 9.46
N ASP A 61 15.61 14.85 9.29
CA ASP A 61 16.53 15.07 8.19
C ASP A 61 16.46 14.03 7.06
N VAL A 62 15.58 13.04 7.19
CA VAL A 62 15.25 12.05 6.16
C VAL A 62 13.88 12.38 5.58
N LEU A 63 13.77 12.48 4.26
CA LEU A 63 12.54 12.88 3.59
C LEU A 63 11.80 11.68 3.01
N PRO A 64 10.48 11.58 3.20
CA PRO A 64 9.63 10.70 2.41
C PRO A 64 9.65 11.16 0.95
N THR A 65 9.81 10.26 0.01
CA THR A 65 10.05 10.61 -1.40
C THR A 65 8.78 10.92 -2.19
N GLN A 66 7.61 10.50 -1.70
CA GLN A 66 6.31 10.65 -2.38
C GLN A 66 5.40 11.74 -1.78
N VAL A 67 5.91 12.58 -0.91
CA VAL A 67 5.09 13.61 -0.26
C VAL A 67 5.27 14.96 -0.96
N ASP A 68 4.62 15.13 -2.10
CA ASP A 68 4.51 16.41 -2.83
C ASP A 68 3.48 17.37 -2.20
N LEU A 69 2.95 17.03 -1.05
CA LEU A 69 1.77 17.65 -0.46
C LEU A 69 2.09 18.16 0.93
N PRO A 70 1.22 19.02 1.49
CA PRO A 70 1.34 19.39 2.89
C PRO A 70 1.58 18.15 3.74
N PRO A 71 2.43 18.23 4.77
CA PRO A 71 2.75 17.08 5.61
C PRO A 71 1.47 16.43 6.08
N GLY A 72 1.26 15.16 5.71
CA GLY A 72 0.16 14.37 6.23
C GLY A 72 0.34 14.06 7.71
N ASN A 73 -0.67 13.49 8.31
CA ASN A 73 -0.64 13.07 9.72
C ASN A 73 -0.07 11.66 9.89
N GLY A 74 0.55 11.08 8.85
CA GLY A 74 1.15 9.76 8.87
C GLY A 74 2.20 9.62 9.97
N ARG A 75 2.19 8.48 10.64
CA ARG A 75 3.16 8.11 11.68
C ARG A 75 3.28 6.59 11.73
N GLY A 76 4.21 6.04 10.98
CA GLY A 76 4.48 4.61 11.00
C GLY A 76 3.30 3.74 10.53
N ILE A 77 3.11 2.61 11.19
CA ILE A 77 2.07 1.62 10.86
C ILE A 77 0.95 1.73 11.88
N HIS A 78 -0.28 2.01 11.40
CA HIS A 78 -1.47 2.06 12.26
C HIS A 78 -2.13 0.68 12.33
N LEU A 79 -2.50 0.25 13.54
CA LEU A 79 -3.10 -1.04 13.84
C LEU A 79 -4.58 -0.87 14.19
N PHE A 80 -5.41 -1.72 13.62
CA PHE A 80 -6.85 -1.71 13.85
C PHE A 80 -7.39 -3.11 14.12
N ASP A 81 -8.34 -3.19 15.06
CA ASP A 81 -9.25 -4.32 15.22
C ASP A 81 -10.43 -4.13 14.25
N VAL A 82 -10.73 -5.12 13.43
CA VAL A 82 -11.79 -5.06 12.41
C VAL A 82 -12.93 -5.98 12.77
N ASP A 83 -14.13 -5.43 12.87
CA ASP A 83 -15.34 -6.19 13.04
C ASP A 83 -15.71 -6.92 11.74
N ARG A 84 -15.76 -8.25 11.77
CA ARG A 84 -15.98 -9.09 10.59
C ARG A 84 -17.37 -8.97 9.98
N GLY A 85 -18.35 -8.55 10.75
CA GLY A 85 -19.74 -8.43 10.31
C GLY A 85 -20.07 -7.08 9.68
N THR A 86 -19.38 -6.03 10.12
CA THR A 86 -19.66 -4.64 9.70
C THR A 86 -18.52 -3.98 8.97
N GLY A 87 -17.33 -4.60 8.93
CA GLY A 87 -16.12 -4.00 8.40
C GLY A 87 -15.55 -2.83 9.22
N THR A 88 -16.10 -2.59 10.44
CA THR A 88 -15.71 -1.43 11.25
C THR A 88 -14.29 -1.57 11.77
N MET A 89 -13.47 -0.56 11.50
CA MET A 89 -12.09 -0.46 12.01
C MET A 89 -12.06 0.30 13.34
N ARG A 90 -11.43 -0.27 14.37
CA ARG A 90 -11.20 0.36 15.67
C ARG A 90 -9.71 0.45 15.92
N PRO A 91 -9.14 1.66 16.17
CA PRO A 91 -7.71 1.80 16.38
C PRO A 91 -7.27 1.09 17.67
N VAL A 92 -6.18 0.32 17.59
CA VAL A 92 -5.60 -0.39 18.73
C VAL A 92 -4.14 -0.01 18.99
N GLY A 93 -3.51 0.72 18.09
CA GLY A 93 -2.15 1.20 18.27
C GLY A 93 -1.53 1.78 17.00
N THR A 94 -0.31 2.30 17.17
CA THR A 94 0.55 2.77 16.09
C THR A 94 1.98 2.37 16.41
N VAL A 95 2.70 1.86 15.41
CA VAL A 95 4.13 1.53 15.53
C VAL A 95 4.91 2.53 14.68
N ASP A 96 5.49 3.51 15.33
CA ASP A 96 6.36 4.51 14.71
C ASP A 96 7.81 4.04 14.83
N ILE A 97 8.48 3.87 13.70
CA ILE A 97 9.87 3.44 13.62
C ILE A 97 10.80 4.57 13.13
N GLY A 98 10.29 5.81 13.10
CA GLY A 98 11.05 6.96 12.60
C GLY A 98 11.36 6.85 11.10
N SER A 99 10.49 6.19 10.34
CA SER A 99 10.60 6.01 8.88
C SER A 99 9.22 6.11 8.23
N SER A 100 9.16 5.91 6.90
CA SER A 100 7.93 6.02 6.08
C SER A 100 7.50 4.65 5.56
N PRO A 101 6.89 3.77 6.42
CA PRO A 101 6.49 2.42 6.04
C PRO A 101 5.23 2.48 5.17
N ASP A 102 5.41 2.59 3.86
CA ASP A 102 4.35 2.85 2.91
C ASP A 102 3.70 1.59 2.33
N CYS A 103 4.46 0.56 1.95
CA CYS A 103 3.93 -0.70 1.45
C CYS A 103 4.20 -1.83 2.45
N LEU A 104 3.15 -2.61 2.74
CA LEU A 104 3.18 -3.67 3.75
C LEU A 104 2.88 -5.04 3.14
N VAL A 105 3.56 -6.09 3.63
CA VAL A 105 3.22 -7.47 3.31
C VAL A 105 3.33 -8.36 4.54
N ILE A 106 2.39 -9.31 4.70
CA ILE A 106 2.39 -10.30 5.78
C ILE A 106 2.74 -11.66 5.18
N ASN A 107 3.58 -12.44 5.87
CA ASN A 107 3.91 -13.78 5.44
C ASN A 107 2.73 -14.75 5.58
N ALA A 108 2.80 -15.90 4.91
CA ALA A 108 1.71 -16.89 4.87
C ALA A 108 1.35 -17.46 6.25
N THR A 109 2.29 -17.53 7.19
CA THR A 109 2.06 -17.99 8.57
C THR A 109 1.43 -16.91 9.45
N GLY A 110 1.42 -15.64 9.00
CA GLY A 110 0.84 -14.51 9.70
C GLY A 110 1.59 -14.14 10.99
N ASP A 111 2.86 -14.48 11.09
CA ASP A 111 3.70 -14.18 12.25
C ASP A 111 4.80 -13.15 11.95
N ARG A 112 4.90 -12.70 10.69
CA ARG A 112 5.83 -11.67 10.23
C ARG A 112 5.16 -10.66 9.32
N LEU A 113 5.54 -9.40 9.47
CA LEU A 113 5.20 -8.30 8.57
C LEU A 113 6.48 -7.65 8.08
N TYR A 114 6.50 -7.26 6.81
CA TYR A 114 7.59 -6.49 6.21
C TYR A 114 7.04 -5.21 5.62
N SER A 115 7.83 -4.12 5.71
CA SER A 115 7.47 -2.84 5.09
C SER A 115 8.61 -2.31 4.22
N SER A 116 8.27 -1.76 3.05
CA SER A 116 9.14 -0.77 2.43
C SER A 116 9.06 0.53 3.23
N ASN A 117 10.20 1.22 3.35
CA ASN A 117 10.27 2.54 3.96
C ASN A 117 10.70 3.52 2.89
N GLU A 118 9.73 4.13 2.21
CA GLU A 118 9.94 4.98 1.04
C GLU A 118 10.57 6.32 1.45
N THR A 119 11.89 6.30 1.59
CA THR A 119 12.73 7.43 2.00
C THR A 119 13.93 7.59 1.07
N ASP A 120 14.61 8.73 1.18
CA ASP A 120 15.75 9.11 0.36
C ASP A 120 17.12 8.84 1.01
N ARG A 121 17.14 8.24 2.21
CA ARG A 121 18.38 7.98 2.93
C ARG A 121 18.24 6.87 3.97
N PHE A 122 19.24 5.98 4.00
CA PHE A 122 19.45 4.99 5.05
C PHE A 122 20.95 4.95 5.42
N GLY A 123 21.28 5.31 6.66
CA GLY A 123 22.67 5.47 7.07
C GLY A 123 23.39 6.52 6.21
N ASP A 124 24.50 6.12 5.60
CA ASP A 124 25.32 7.00 4.73
C ASP A 124 24.97 6.84 3.23
N THR A 125 23.97 6.02 2.89
CA THR A 125 23.55 5.79 1.50
C THR A 125 22.42 6.74 1.10
N LYS A 126 22.19 6.87 -0.23
CA LYS A 126 20.99 7.49 -0.80
C LYS A 126 19.92 6.44 -1.12
N HIS A 127 19.81 5.43 -0.29
CA HIS A 127 18.82 4.37 -0.42
C HIS A 127 17.72 4.56 0.61
N GLY A 128 16.55 3.97 0.36
CA GLY A 128 15.58 3.74 1.40
C GLY A 128 15.90 2.49 2.20
N SER A 129 14.92 1.98 2.93
CA SER A 129 15.14 0.81 3.78
C SER A 129 13.93 -0.12 3.80
N ILE A 130 14.16 -1.34 4.27
CA ILE A 130 13.12 -2.35 4.47
C ILE A 130 13.14 -2.78 5.92
N SER A 131 11.97 -2.77 6.59
CA SER A 131 11.85 -3.21 7.97
C SER A 131 11.12 -4.55 8.07
N SER A 132 11.55 -5.38 9.00
CA SER A 132 10.86 -6.61 9.37
C SER A 132 10.34 -6.56 10.79
N PHE A 133 9.16 -7.15 11.01
CA PHE A 133 8.47 -7.18 12.30
C PHE A 133 8.02 -8.60 12.63
N SER A 134 8.05 -8.96 13.91
CA SER A 134 7.27 -10.08 14.41
C SER A 134 5.85 -9.59 14.75
N ILE A 135 4.88 -10.46 14.48
CA ILE A 135 3.47 -10.24 14.85
C ILE A 135 3.14 -11.15 16.03
N ASN A 136 2.69 -10.57 17.13
CA ASN A 136 2.12 -11.34 18.23
C ASN A 136 0.76 -11.91 17.81
N ARG A 137 0.65 -13.22 17.70
CA ARG A 137 -0.58 -13.91 17.26
C ARG A 137 -1.75 -13.83 18.24
N ASP A 138 -1.54 -13.37 19.46
CA ASP A 138 -2.61 -13.22 20.45
C ASP A 138 -3.35 -11.89 20.33
N ASP A 139 -2.64 -10.80 19.98
CA ASP A 139 -3.18 -9.45 19.96
C ASP A 139 -2.85 -8.63 18.70
N GLY A 140 -2.06 -9.18 17.77
CA GLY A 140 -1.66 -8.52 16.53
C GLY A 140 -0.61 -7.43 16.67
N GLN A 141 -0.01 -7.25 17.85
CA GLN A 141 1.01 -6.23 18.06
C GLN A 141 2.29 -6.53 17.28
N LEU A 142 2.94 -5.47 16.77
CA LEU A 142 4.17 -5.56 16.01
C LEU A 142 5.38 -5.26 16.89
N THR A 143 6.45 -6.04 16.70
CA THR A 143 7.77 -5.75 17.28
C THR A 143 8.80 -5.71 16.16
N LEU A 144 9.51 -4.59 16.01
CA LEU A 144 10.58 -4.44 15.03
C LEU A 144 11.70 -5.45 15.30
N LEU A 145 12.09 -6.21 14.27
CA LEU A 145 13.18 -7.18 14.32
C LEU A 145 14.48 -6.58 13.80
N ASN A 146 14.46 -6.03 12.60
CA ASN A 146 15.56 -5.26 12.02
C ASN A 146 15.08 -4.37 10.86
N THR A 147 15.97 -3.46 10.47
CA THR A 147 15.85 -2.67 9.25
C THR A 147 17.13 -2.83 8.46
N VAL A 148 17.01 -3.01 7.14
CA VAL A 148 18.13 -3.20 6.21
C VAL A 148 18.04 -2.22 5.05
N ASP A 149 19.14 -2.03 4.34
CA ASP A 149 19.19 -1.26 3.09
C ASP A 149 18.29 -1.90 2.03
N SER A 150 17.53 -1.07 1.28
CA SER A 150 16.72 -1.52 0.15
C SER A 150 17.52 -1.68 -1.14
N GLU A 151 18.82 -1.32 -1.12
CA GLU A 151 19.74 -1.29 -2.27
C GLU A 151 19.28 -0.34 -3.39
N GLY A 152 18.50 0.67 -3.05
CA GLY A 152 18.03 1.68 -3.98
C GLY A 152 17.24 2.80 -3.31
N ASP A 153 16.97 3.85 -4.08
CA ASP A 153 16.25 5.03 -3.62
C ASP A 153 14.74 4.87 -3.79
N GLY A 154 13.98 5.21 -2.76
CA GLY A 154 12.52 5.17 -2.73
C GLY A 154 11.93 3.77 -2.94
N PRO A 155 12.17 2.79 -2.03
CA PRO A 155 11.52 1.49 -2.10
C PRO A 155 10.01 1.66 -1.92
N THR A 156 9.24 1.40 -2.98
CA THR A 156 7.80 1.64 -3.04
C THR A 156 6.95 0.36 -3.01
N TYR A 157 7.59 -0.79 -3.17
CA TYR A 157 6.86 -2.07 -3.17
C TYR A 157 7.68 -3.21 -2.59
N VAL A 158 7.03 -4.07 -1.84
CA VAL A 158 7.60 -5.32 -1.34
C VAL A 158 6.64 -6.49 -1.53
N SER A 159 7.19 -7.65 -1.90
CA SER A 159 6.43 -8.90 -1.95
C SER A 159 7.27 -10.08 -1.46
N ILE A 160 6.61 -11.13 -0.96
CA ILE A 160 7.27 -12.33 -0.46
C ILE A 160 7.22 -13.42 -1.53
N HIS A 161 8.35 -14.04 -1.80
CA HIS A 161 8.39 -15.24 -2.64
C HIS A 161 7.52 -16.37 -2.05
N PRO A 162 6.81 -17.19 -2.85
CA PRO A 162 5.94 -18.26 -2.36
C PRO A 162 6.59 -19.24 -1.37
N SER A 163 7.92 -19.44 -1.45
CA SER A 163 8.65 -20.27 -0.46
C SER A 163 8.76 -19.63 0.93
N GLY A 164 8.47 -18.33 1.08
CA GLY A 164 8.66 -17.59 2.32
C GLY A 164 10.12 -17.29 2.68
N LYS A 165 11.09 -17.58 1.81
CA LYS A 165 12.52 -17.42 2.09
C LYS A 165 13.13 -16.13 1.57
N PHE A 166 12.45 -15.43 0.68
CA PHE A 166 12.94 -14.20 0.06
C PHE A 166 11.85 -13.14 0.01
N LEU A 167 12.30 -11.91 0.16
CA LEU A 167 11.52 -10.70 -0.06
C LEU A 167 12.06 -10.00 -1.32
N PHE A 168 11.17 -9.59 -2.20
CA PHE A 168 11.49 -8.75 -3.35
C PHE A 168 11.18 -7.31 -3.06
N VAL A 169 11.98 -6.40 -3.59
CA VAL A 169 11.87 -4.94 -3.42
C VAL A 169 11.90 -4.28 -4.78
N ALA A 170 11.00 -3.31 -5.02
CA ALA A 170 11.10 -2.36 -6.13
C ALA A 170 11.44 -0.98 -5.59
N ASN A 171 12.51 -0.38 -6.10
CA ASN A 171 13.02 0.93 -5.73
C ASN A 171 12.70 1.95 -6.83
N TYR A 172 11.73 2.82 -6.59
CA TYR A 172 11.13 3.69 -7.60
C TYR A 172 12.13 4.70 -8.18
N PHE A 173 12.84 5.45 -7.33
CA PHE A 173 13.69 6.54 -7.81
C PHE A 173 15.02 6.08 -8.39
N SER A 174 15.50 4.89 -8.04
CA SER A 174 16.70 4.31 -8.65
C SER A 174 16.39 3.43 -9.87
N GLY A 175 15.12 3.07 -10.12
CA GLY A 175 14.75 2.11 -11.16
C GLY A 175 15.51 0.81 -10.97
N SER A 176 15.44 0.24 -9.78
CA SER A 176 16.14 -1.01 -9.42
C SER A 176 15.24 -1.94 -8.64
N ILE A 177 15.58 -3.22 -8.67
CA ILE A 177 14.93 -4.25 -7.87
C ILE A 177 15.99 -4.99 -7.05
N ALA A 178 15.61 -5.47 -5.86
CA ALA A 178 16.47 -6.22 -4.99
C ALA A 178 15.81 -7.49 -4.45
N VAL A 179 16.64 -8.49 -4.11
CA VAL A 179 16.24 -9.75 -3.48
C VAL A 179 16.89 -9.84 -2.11
N LEU A 180 16.06 -9.83 -1.06
CA LEU A 180 16.51 -9.93 0.32
C LEU A 180 16.16 -11.31 0.91
N PRO A 181 17.11 -12.07 1.48
CA PRO A 181 16.79 -13.32 2.14
C PRO A 181 16.05 -13.07 3.46
N ILE A 182 15.00 -13.85 3.71
CA ILE A 182 14.29 -13.91 4.98
C ILE A 182 14.95 -14.99 5.82
N LEU A 183 15.57 -14.59 6.94
CA LEU A 183 16.25 -15.47 7.86
C LEU A 183 15.28 -16.29 8.70
N ALA A 184 15.75 -17.37 9.31
CA ALA A 184 14.91 -18.29 10.08
C ALA A 184 14.17 -17.63 11.27
N ASP A 185 14.70 -16.53 11.80
CA ASP A 185 14.05 -15.74 12.85
C ASP A 185 13.13 -14.63 12.33
N GLY A 186 12.98 -14.53 11.00
CA GLY A 186 12.15 -13.54 10.29
C GLY A 186 12.84 -12.21 10.02
N ARG A 187 14.08 -12.01 10.46
CA ARG A 187 14.89 -10.85 10.06
C ARG A 187 15.26 -10.94 8.59
N LEU A 188 15.56 -9.78 8.01
CA LEU A 188 16.09 -9.69 6.66
C LEU A 188 17.62 -9.73 6.68
N GLY A 189 18.20 -10.47 5.73
CA GLY A 189 19.64 -10.45 5.46
C GLY A 189 20.01 -9.37 4.43
N GLN A 190 21.31 -9.31 4.09
CA GLN A 190 21.78 -8.46 2.98
C GLN A 190 21.26 -8.99 1.65
N ALA A 191 21.09 -8.11 0.68
CA ALA A 191 20.63 -8.48 -0.66
C ALA A 191 21.53 -9.55 -1.29
N THR A 192 20.89 -10.55 -1.89
CA THR A 192 21.57 -11.60 -2.65
C THR A 192 21.67 -11.24 -4.14
N ASP A 193 20.81 -10.34 -4.60
CA ASP A 193 20.82 -9.84 -5.97
C ASP A 193 20.24 -8.42 -6.04
N VAL A 194 20.79 -7.61 -6.94
CA VAL A 194 20.29 -6.27 -7.28
C VAL A 194 20.36 -6.11 -8.79
N GLN A 195 19.26 -5.73 -9.41
CA GLN A 195 19.17 -5.47 -10.83
C GLN A 195 18.76 -4.01 -11.06
N HIS A 196 19.36 -3.36 -12.05
CA HIS A 196 19.00 -2.00 -12.47
C HIS A 196 18.33 -2.05 -13.83
N ASP A 197 17.23 -1.32 -13.95
CA ASP A 197 16.47 -1.27 -15.19
C ASP A 197 17.21 -0.44 -16.24
N ILE A 198 17.28 -0.98 -17.43
CA ILE A 198 17.94 -0.36 -18.58
C ILE A 198 16.98 -0.43 -19.76
N GLY A 199 16.73 0.73 -20.37
CA GLY A 199 15.87 0.82 -21.55
C GLY A 199 15.75 2.24 -22.07
N THR A 200 14.86 2.42 -23.02
CA THR A 200 14.50 3.74 -23.54
C THR A 200 13.35 4.31 -22.75
N ILE A 201 13.55 5.49 -22.15
CA ILE A 201 12.48 6.20 -21.43
C ILE A 201 11.32 6.48 -22.37
N GLY A 202 10.11 6.19 -21.94
CA GLY A 202 8.90 6.48 -22.69
C GLY A 202 8.65 7.99 -22.84
N PRO A 203 7.73 8.38 -23.74
CA PRO A 203 7.37 9.78 -23.90
C PRO A 203 6.51 10.25 -22.72
N THR A 204 6.64 11.53 -22.36
CA THR A 204 5.84 12.16 -21.30
C THR A 204 4.34 12.28 -21.61
N LYS A 205 3.96 12.05 -22.87
CA LYS A 205 2.55 12.00 -23.26
C LYS A 205 2.12 10.57 -23.54
N ALA A 206 1.25 10.06 -22.70
CA ALA A 206 0.74 8.71 -22.82
C ALA A 206 -0.11 8.50 -24.09
N THR A 207 0.07 7.33 -24.72
CA THR A 207 -0.71 6.94 -25.89
C THR A 207 -2.22 6.92 -25.61
N HIS A 208 -2.61 6.44 -24.43
CA HIS A 208 -4.01 6.31 -24.02
C HIS A 208 -4.44 7.40 -23.03
N ALA A 209 -3.67 8.51 -22.90
CA ALA A 209 -4.07 9.59 -22.00
C ALA A 209 -5.49 10.07 -22.31
N PRO A 210 -6.34 10.29 -21.29
CA PRO A 210 -7.68 10.82 -21.49
C PRO A 210 -7.67 12.16 -22.23
N PRO A 211 -8.73 12.50 -22.98
CA PRO A 211 -8.83 13.80 -23.65
C PRO A 211 -8.62 14.95 -22.66
N GLY A 212 -7.75 15.92 -23.01
CA GLY A 212 -7.43 17.06 -22.15
C GLY A 212 -6.48 16.75 -20.98
N SER A 213 -5.92 15.56 -20.91
CA SER A 213 -4.91 15.22 -19.89
C SER A 213 -3.65 16.05 -20.09
N PHE A 214 -3.11 16.54 -18.95
CA PHE A 214 -1.79 17.15 -18.84
C PHE A 214 -0.95 16.47 -17.76
N ALA A 215 -1.40 15.32 -17.25
CA ALA A 215 -0.69 14.54 -16.26
C ALA A 215 0.61 13.99 -16.85
N ILE A 216 1.70 14.15 -16.14
CA ILE A 216 3.02 13.62 -16.45
C ILE A 216 3.58 13.07 -15.14
N SER A 217 3.98 11.82 -15.13
CA SER A 217 4.71 11.21 -14.03
C SER A 217 5.68 10.18 -14.59
N GLY A 218 6.65 9.76 -13.82
CA GLY A 218 7.49 8.61 -14.07
C GLY A 218 8.18 8.45 -15.43
N HIS A 219 8.18 9.47 -16.33
CA HIS A 219 8.83 9.42 -17.64
C HIS A 219 10.02 10.41 -17.75
N ASP A 220 10.77 10.55 -16.66
CA ASP A 220 12.05 11.28 -16.61
C ASP A 220 13.24 10.34 -16.50
N ARG A 221 13.04 9.14 -15.99
CA ARG A 221 14.04 8.07 -15.81
C ARG A 221 13.36 6.71 -15.67
N THR A 222 14.13 5.67 -15.30
CA THR A 222 13.60 4.38 -14.87
C THR A 222 12.89 4.49 -13.51
N HIS A 223 11.77 3.79 -13.36
CA HIS A 223 10.95 3.79 -12.15
C HIS A 223 10.35 2.41 -11.88
N ALA A 224 11.11 1.52 -11.24
CA ALA A 224 10.60 0.23 -10.80
C ALA A 224 9.52 0.41 -9.73
N HIS A 225 8.26 0.00 -10.01
CA HIS A 225 7.14 0.31 -9.12
C HIS A 225 6.56 -0.89 -8.39
N MET A 226 6.49 -2.06 -9.01
CA MET A 226 5.99 -3.29 -8.39
C MET A 226 6.83 -4.48 -8.82
N ILE A 227 7.01 -5.44 -7.90
CA ILE A 227 7.70 -6.71 -8.16
C ILE A 227 6.98 -7.85 -7.43
N GLN A 228 6.72 -8.96 -8.12
CA GLN A 228 6.04 -10.11 -7.54
C GLN A 228 6.40 -11.40 -8.30
N ALA A 229 6.55 -12.51 -7.55
CA ALA A 229 6.64 -13.84 -8.16
C ALA A 229 5.27 -14.35 -8.62
N ASP A 230 5.27 -15.18 -9.65
CA ASP A 230 4.10 -15.99 -9.97
C ASP A 230 3.85 -17.06 -8.88
N SER A 231 2.69 -17.71 -8.93
CA SER A 231 2.32 -18.72 -7.92
C SER A 231 3.26 -19.93 -7.87
N SER A 232 4.04 -20.18 -8.93
CA SER A 232 5.04 -21.25 -8.95
C SER A 232 6.36 -20.85 -8.27
N GLY A 233 6.60 -19.56 -8.07
CA GLY A 233 7.86 -19.00 -7.58
C GLY A 233 9.02 -19.05 -8.60
N ARG A 234 8.80 -19.61 -9.80
CA ARG A 234 9.87 -19.74 -10.80
C ARG A 234 10.11 -18.48 -11.61
N PHE A 235 9.07 -17.69 -11.78
CA PHE A 235 9.14 -16.43 -12.51
C PHE A 235 8.78 -15.27 -11.59
N VAL A 236 9.57 -14.20 -11.69
CA VAL A 236 9.35 -12.93 -11.00
C VAL A 236 9.10 -11.88 -12.06
N LEU A 237 8.01 -11.14 -11.91
CA LEU A 237 7.67 -10.04 -12.78
C LEU A 237 7.87 -8.74 -12.03
N HIS A 238 8.38 -7.72 -12.70
CA HIS A 238 8.34 -6.36 -12.20
C HIS A 238 8.01 -5.38 -13.32
N VAL A 239 7.46 -4.25 -12.94
CA VAL A 239 7.12 -3.16 -13.86
C VAL A 239 8.07 -2.00 -13.67
N ASP A 240 8.52 -1.41 -14.77
CA ASP A 240 9.14 -0.09 -14.78
C ASP A 240 8.23 0.87 -15.53
N LEU A 241 7.76 1.88 -14.79
CA LEU A 241 6.80 2.87 -15.27
C LEU A 241 7.44 3.77 -16.32
N GLY A 242 8.67 4.23 -16.10
CA GLY A 242 9.39 5.13 -17.02
C GLY A 242 9.83 4.47 -18.33
N LEU A 243 9.95 3.15 -18.34
CA LEU A 243 10.32 2.36 -19.52
C LEU A 243 9.11 1.80 -20.25
N ASP A 244 7.88 1.99 -19.78
CA ASP A 244 6.67 1.37 -20.31
C ASP A 244 6.79 -0.16 -20.42
N THR A 245 7.40 -0.81 -19.43
CA THR A 245 7.86 -2.21 -19.57
C THR A 245 7.45 -3.08 -18.38
N ILE A 246 7.00 -4.30 -18.68
CA ILE A 246 6.94 -5.39 -17.70
C ILE A 246 8.11 -6.33 -17.97
N PHE A 247 9.04 -6.46 -17.03
CA PHE A 247 10.15 -7.40 -17.09
C PHE A 247 9.76 -8.75 -16.52
N VAL A 248 10.38 -9.81 -17.03
CA VAL A 248 10.19 -11.19 -16.57
C VAL A 248 11.53 -11.83 -16.29
N TRP A 249 11.69 -12.34 -15.09
CA TRP A 249 12.89 -12.98 -14.59
C TRP A 249 12.63 -14.44 -14.25
N LYS A 250 13.64 -15.27 -14.39
CA LYS A 250 13.71 -16.59 -13.74
C LYS A 250 14.37 -16.41 -12.39
N PHE A 251 13.78 -16.98 -11.37
CA PHE A 251 14.32 -16.93 -10.02
C PHE A 251 14.98 -18.26 -9.64
N ASP A 252 16.21 -18.18 -9.16
CA ASP A 252 16.91 -19.30 -8.55
C ASP A 252 16.79 -19.22 -7.02
N GLU A 253 15.92 -20.05 -6.44
CA GLU A 253 15.69 -20.10 -5.00
C GLU A 253 16.94 -20.58 -4.21
N ALA A 254 17.86 -21.30 -4.82
CA ALA A 254 19.04 -21.80 -4.13
C ALA A 254 20.06 -20.68 -3.85
N SER A 255 20.20 -19.75 -4.79
CA SER A 255 21.13 -18.61 -4.70
C SER A 255 20.44 -17.30 -4.35
N GLY A 256 19.13 -17.19 -4.52
CA GLY A 256 18.37 -15.93 -4.37
C GLY A 256 18.68 -14.94 -5.50
N THR A 257 18.88 -15.42 -6.74
CA THR A 257 19.27 -14.56 -7.86
C THR A 257 18.26 -14.57 -9.00
N LEU A 258 18.21 -13.46 -9.73
CA LEU A 258 17.35 -13.24 -10.89
C LEU A 258 18.16 -13.33 -12.18
N THR A 259 17.63 -14.02 -13.19
CA THR A 259 18.18 -14.04 -14.55
C THR A 259 17.08 -13.70 -15.55
N PRO A 260 17.37 -12.88 -16.60
CA PRO A 260 16.34 -12.51 -17.58
C PRO A 260 15.70 -13.74 -18.23
N ASN A 261 14.37 -13.73 -18.37
CA ASN A 261 13.63 -14.78 -19.08
C ASN A 261 13.80 -14.63 -20.61
N GLN A 262 13.12 -15.49 -21.37
CA GLN A 262 13.04 -15.44 -22.85
C GLN A 262 11.58 -15.49 -23.32
N PRO A 263 11.01 -14.36 -23.79
CA PRO A 263 11.60 -13.01 -23.83
C PRO A 263 11.79 -12.43 -22.44
N PRO A 264 12.72 -11.44 -22.25
CA PRO A 264 13.01 -10.86 -20.94
C PRO A 264 11.96 -9.84 -20.49
N SER A 265 11.12 -9.37 -21.39
CA SER A 265 10.13 -8.33 -21.10
C SER A 265 9.02 -8.29 -22.15
N VAL A 266 7.98 -7.55 -21.84
CA VAL A 266 6.93 -7.09 -22.76
C VAL A 266 6.80 -5.58 -22.66
N GLN A 267 6.74 -4.92 -23.85
CA GLN A 267 6.58 -3.47 -23.96
C GLN A 267 5.10 -3.11 -23.97
N LEU A 268 4.74 -2.08 -23.24
CA LEU A 268 3.41 -1.47 -23.23
C LEU A 268 3.34 -0.27 -24.18
N PRO A 269 2.15 0.28 -24.44
CA PRO A 269 2.02 1.47 -25.28
C PRO A 269 2.80 2.65 -24.69
N PRO A 270 3.51 3.43 -25.56
CA PRO A 270 4.43 4.45 -25.11
C PRO A 270 3.79 5.51 -24.22
N GLY A 271 4.41 5.81 -23.07
CA GLY A 271 3.98 6.80 -22.11
C GLY A 271 2.80 6.36 -21.21
N ASP A 272 2.30 5.14 -21.37
CA ASP A 272 1.17 4.67 -20.56
C ASP A 272 1.58 4.37 -19.10
N GLY A 273 2.80 3.92 -18.85
CA GLY A 273 3.41 3.74 -17.53
C GLY A 273 2.80 2.60 -16.70
N PRO A 274 3.26 1.34 -16.84
CA PRO A 274 2.77 0.24 -16.00
C PRO A 274 3.17 0.47 -14.55
N ARG A 275 2.17 0.43 -13.66
CA ARG A 275 2.37 0.71 -12.24
C ARG A 275 2.24 -0.53 -11.36
N HIS A 276 1.11 -1.20 -11.44
CA HIS A 276 0.81 -2.45 -10.71
C HIS A 276 0.21 -3.49 -11.66
N PHE A 277 0.21 -4.73 -11.20
CA PHE A 277 -0.48 -5.83 -11.84
C PHE A 277 -1.03 -6.82 -10.81
N ASP A 278 -2.05 -7.58 -11.19
CA ASP A 278 -2.53 -8.69 -10.38
C ASP A 278 -2.80 -9.91 -11.25
N PHE A 279 -2.46 -11.09 -10.70
CA PHE A 279 -2.74 -12.36 -11.34
C PHE A 279 -4.17 -12.79 -11.07
N HIS A 280 -4.86 -13.22 -12.11
CA HIS A 280 -6.14 -13.89 -11.90
C HIS A 280 -5.94 -15.22 -11.16
N PRO A 281 -6.84 -15.61 -10.24
CA PRO A 281 -6.72 -16.86 -9.47
C PRO A 281 -6.61 -18.14 -10.30
N ASN A 282 -7.01 -18.11 -11.59
CA ASN A 282 -6.86 -19.27 -12.49
C ASN A 282 -5.43 -19.48 -12.99
N GLY A 283 -4.49 -18.56 -12.71
CA GLY A 283 -3.09 -18.63 -13.12
C GLY A 283 -2.82 -18.45 -14.62
N ARG A 284 -3.84 -18.05 -15.42
CA ARG A 284 -3.72 -17.90 -16.87
C ARG A 284 -3.78 -16.47 -17.37
N TRP A 285 -4.24 -15.55 -16.56
CA TRP A 285 -4.40 -14.13 -16.90
C TRP A 285 -3.69 -13.26 -15.91
N LEU A 286 -3.18 -12.15 -16.41
CA LEU A 286 -2.62 -11.05 -15.63
C LEU A 286 -3.25 -9.76 -16.12
N TYR A 287 -3.60 -8.87 -15.19
CA TYR A 287 -4.10 -7.53 -15.48
C TYR A 287 -3.09 -6.51 -14.98
N SER A 288 -2.58 -5.67 -15.87
CA SER A 288 -1.69 -4.56 -15.51
C SER A 288 -2.41 -3.23 -15.65
N ILE A 289 -2.24 -2.34 -14.67
CA ILE A 289 -2.79 -0.99 -14.67
C ILE A 289 -1.71 0.02 -15.04
N GLN A 290 -2.08 0.98 -15.93
CA GLN A 290 -1.15 1.98 -16.44
C GLN A 290 -1.44 3.32 -15.79
N GLU A 291 -0.42 3.96 -15.23
CA GLU A 291 -0.58 5.18 -14.43
C GLU A 291 -1.11 6.34 -15.26
N GLU A 292 -0.37 6.77 -16.28
CA GLU A 292 -0.71 7.92 -17.12
C GLU A 292 -1.70 7.58 -18.23
N GLY A 293 -1.61 6.36 -18.79
CA GLY A 293 -2.54 5.88 -19.79
C GLY A 293 -3.96 5.71 -19.27
N SER A 294 -4.11 5.57 -17.95
CA SER A 294 -5.39 5.34 -17.28
C SER A 294 -6.15 4.15 -17.88
N THR A 295 -5.40 3.09 -18.15
CA THR A 295 -5.88 1.86 -18.79
C THR A 295 -5.54 0.61 -17.99
N ILE A 296 -6.23 -0.47 -18.29
CA ILE A 296 -5.89 -1.83 -17.85
C ILE A 296 -5.59 -2.64 -19.10
N VAL A 297 -4.47 -3.39 -19.06
CA VAL A 297 -4.11 -4.34 -20.10
C VAL A 297 -4.27 -5.76 -19.57
N LEU A 298 -5.08 -6.57 -20.28
CA LEU A 298 -5.18 -8.01 -20.06
C LEU A 298 -4.07 -8.72 -20.84
N PHE A 299 -3.37 -9.60 -20.13
CA PHE A 299 -2.42 -10.54 -20.74
C PHE A 299 -2.86 -11.99 -20.52
N ASP A 300 -2.69 -12.83 -21.57
CA ASP A 300 -2.54 -14.25 -21.35
C ASP A 300 -1.17 -14.50 -20.73
N TYR A 301 -1.13 -15.29 -19.65
CA TYR A 301 0.09 -15.67 -18.95
C TYR A 301 0.37 -17.16 -19.14
N ASP A 302 1.49 -17.48 -19.77
CA ASP A 302 2.03 -18.85 -19.84
C ASP A 302 2.93 -19.13 -18.63
N ALA A 303 2.36 -19.70 -17.58
CA ALA A 303 3.08 -20.04 -16.35
C ALA A 303 4.18 -21.12 -16.55
N THR A 304 4.23 -21.81 -17.70
CA THR A 304 5.29 -22.79 -17.99
C THR A 304 6.54 -22.12 -18.52
N ALA A 305 6.39 -21.02 -19.24
CA ALA A 305 7.46 -20.30 -19.92
C ALA A 305 7.69 -18.88 -19.36
N GLY A 306 6.84 -18.41 -18.43
CA GLY A 306 6.89 -17.04 -17.92
C GLY A 306 6.65 -16.00 -19.03
N ARG A 307 5.64 -16.21 -19.89
CA ARG A 307 5.39 -15.34 -21.03
C ARG A 307 4.08 -14.62 -20.92
N LEU A 308 4.07 -13.36 -21.33
CA LEU A 308 2.90 -12.50 -21.42
C LEU A 308 2.55 -12.22 -22.88
N LEU A 309 1.25 -12.30 -23.20
CA LEU A 309 0.69 -11.93 -24.51
C LEU A 309 -0.48 -10.97 -24.29
N ALA A 310 -0.32 -9.71 -24.68
CA ALA A 310 -1.37 -8.71 -24.56
C ALA A 310 -2.59 -9.07 -25.42
N ARG A 311 -3.81 -8.94 -24.85
CA ARG A 311 -5.08 -9.33 -25.46
C ARG A 311 -6.06 -8.19 -25.58
N GLN A 312 -6.14 -7.35 -24.56
CA GLN A 312 -7.12 -6.26 -24.49
C GLN A 312 -6.54 -5.08 -23.75
N THR A 313 -6.91 -3.86 -24.17
CA THR A 313 -6.68 -2.63 -23.41
C THR A 313 -8.02 -1.95 -23.21
N VAL A 314 -8.37 -1.58 -21.98
CA VAL A 314 -9.60 -0.87 -21.62
C VAL A 314 -9.30 0.34 -20.74
N SER A 315 -10.08 1.40 -20.86
CA SER A 315 -9.96 2.54 -19.94
C SER A 315 -10.43 2.18 -18.52
N SER A 316 -9.73 2.68 -17.49
CA SER A 316 -10.17 2.57 -16.09
C SER A 316 -11.22 3.62 -15.71
N LEU A 317 -11.42 4.62 -16.58
CA LEU A 317 -12.26 5.80 -16.38
C LEU A 317 -13.61 5.65 -17.08
N PRO A 318 -14.64 6.42 -16.67
CA PRO A 318 -15.91 6.46 -17.39
C PRO A 318 -15.73 6.91 -18.85
N PRO A 319 -16.54 6.43 -19.80
CA PRO A 319 -16.41 6.75 -21.22
C PRO A 319 -16.43 8.25 -21.57
N SER A 320 -17.05 9.08 -20.73
CA SER A 320 -17.18 10.53 -20.93
C SER A 320 -16.10 11.35 -20.20
N PHE A 321 -15.17 10.71 -19.51
CA PHE A 321 -14.16 11.43 -18.73
C PHE A 321 -13.19 12.18 -19.64
N ALA A 322 -12.93 13.45 -19.31
CA ALA A 322 -11.87 14.28 -19.88
C ALA A 322 -11.13 14.99 -18.77
N GLY A 323 -9.80 15.04 -18.86
CA GLY A 323 -8.94 15.60 -17.83
C GLY A 323 -7.78 14.68 -17.48
N SER A 324 -7.00 15.06 -16.45
CA SER A 324 -5.87 14.26 -15.98
C SER A 324 -6.34 13.19 -14.99
N ASN A 325 -5.72 12.02 -15.07
CA ASN A 325 -5.84 10.99 -14.05
C ASN A 325 -4.52 10.22 -13.93
N PHE A 326 -4.26 9.69 -12.74
CA PHE A 326 -3.22 8.72 -12.46
C PHE A 326 -3.85 7.47 -11.86
N CYS A 327 -3.70 6.32 -12.53
CA CYS A 327 -4.09 5.07 -11.91
C CYS A 327 -3.16 4.68 -10.76
N SER A 328 -3.67 3.86 -9.84
CA SER A 328 -2.93 3.41 -8.66
C SER A 328 -2.91 1.90 -8.52
N GLU A 329 -3.85 1.34 -7.80
CA GLU A 329 -3.95 -0.07 -7.47
C GLU A 329 -4.82 -0.84 -8.46
N ILE A 330 -4.54 -2.13 -8.63
CA ILE A 330 -5.41 -3.06 -9.33
C ILE A 330 -5.53 -4.35 -8.53
N LEU A 331 -6.75 -4.83 -8.32
CA LEU A 331 -7.00 -6.11 -7.65
C LEU A 331 -8.03 -6.93 -8.42
N VAL A 332 -7.78 -8.22 -8.51
CA VAL A 332 -8.76 -9.22 -8.93
C VAL A 332 -9.52 -9.71 -7.68
N SER A 333 -10.85 -9.79 -7.74
CA SER A 333 -11.63 -10.38 -6.64
C SER A 333 -11.18 -11.82 -6.34
N HIS A 334 -11.29 -12.27 -5.09
CA HIS A 334 -10.83 -13.61 -4.67
C HIS A 334 -11.45 -14.75 -5.49
N ASP A 335 -12.66 -14.55 -6.03
CA ASP A 335 -13.35 -15.53 -6.88
C ASP A 335 -13.10 -15.34 -8.38
N GLY A 336 -12.26 -14.35 -8.76
CA GLY A 336 -11.87 -14.07 -10.13
C GLY A 336 -12.95 -13.43 -11.01
N LYS A 337 -14.11 -13.02 -10.46
CA LYS A 337 -15.21 -12.51 -11.28
C LYS A 337 -15.09 -11.04 -11.62
N PHE A 338 -14.34 -10.28 -10.85
CA PHE A 338 -14.25 -8.84 -10.98
C PHE A 338 -12.82 -8.34 -10.86
N VAL A 339 -12.53 -7.23 -11.54
CA VAL A 339 -11.28 -6.46 -11.40
C VAL A 339 -11.65 -5.05 -10.93
N TYR A 340 -10.87 -4.52 -10.01
CA TYR A 340 -11.03 -3.20 -9.41
C TYR A 340 -9.79 -2.37 -9.70
N ALA A 341 -9.96 -1.11 -10.14
CA ALA A 341 -8.88 -0.24 -10.59
C ALA A 341 -8.98 1.14 -9.96
N GLY A 342 -7.93 1.59 -9.28
CA GLY A 342 -7.88 2.89 -8.59
C GLY A 342 -7.55 4.04 -9.54
N ASN A 343 -8.30 5.14 -9.44
CA ASN A 343 -8.15 6.36 -10.21
C ASN A 343 -7.93 7.54 -9.26
N ARG A 344 -6.66 7.97 -9.09
CA ARG A 344 -6.25 8.93 -8.04
C ARG A 344 -6.81 10.34 -8.22
N LEU A 345 -6.89 10.86 -9.45
CA LEU A 345 -7.40 12.22 -9.69
C LEU A 345 -8.88 12.25 -10.08
N HIS A 346 -9.45 11.09 -10.41
CA HIS A 346 -10.89 10.91 -10.56
C HIS A 346 -11.57 10.48 -9.25
N ASP A 347 -10.78 10.18 -8.21
CA ASP A 347 -11.23 9.77 -6.88
C ASP A 347 -12.21 8.59 -6.90
N SER A 348 -11.93 7.59 -7.74
CA SER A 348 -12.82 6.45 -7.92
C SER A 348 -12.09 5.10 -7.98
N VAL A 349 -12.88 4.04 -7.78
CA VAL A 349 -12.52 2.68 -8.15
C VAL A 349 -13.35 2.29 -9.38
N GLY A 350 -12.66 2.05 -10.49
CA GLY A 350 -13.27 1.44 -11.69
C GLY A 350 -13.58 -0.03 -11.43
N ILE A 351 -14.74 -0.51 -11.84
CA ILE A 351 -15.23 -1.86 -11.57
C ILE A 351 -15.48 -2.57 -12.90
N PHE A 352 -14.91 -3.77 -13.04
CA PHE A 352 -14.96 -4.55 -14.28
C PHE A 352 -15.43 -5.97 -14.02
N ALA A 353 -16.35 -6.47 -14.85
CA ALA A 353 -16.67 -7.89 -14.88
C ALA A 353 -15.65 -8.62 -15.75
N VAL A 354 -15.21 -9.79 -15.30
CA VAL A 354 -14.32 -10.69 -16.03
C VAL A 354 -15.14 -11.67 -16.85
N GLY A 355 -14.94 -11.65 -18.17
CA GLY A 355 -15.59 -12.57 -19.11
C GLY A 355 -14.95 -13.97 -19.11
N PRO A 356 -15.55 -14.92 -19.84
CA PRO A 356 -15.12 -16.33 -19.86
C PRO A 356 -13.69 -16.54 -20.38
N THR A 357 -13.18 -15.61 -21.16
CA THR A 357 -11.85 -15.62 -21.78
C THR A 357 -10.92 -14.55 -21.20
N GLY A 358 -11.32 -13.94 -20.08
CA GLY A 358 -10.54 -12.96 -19.29
C GLY A 358 -10.81 -11.51 -19.66
N GLU A 359 -11.56 -11.23 -20.72
CA GLU A 359 -11.82 -9.86 -21.14
C GLU A 359 -12.62 -9.09 -20.10
N LEU A 360 -12.25 -7.83 -19.93
CA LEU A 360 -12.87 -6.91 -19.01
C LEU A 360 -14.01 -6.13 -19.68
N THR A 361 -15.14 -6.06 -18.99
CA THR A 361 -16.24 -5.15 -19.32
C THR A 361 -16.46 -4.24 -18.14
N GLN A 362 -16.34 -2.92 -18.35
CA GLN A 362 -16.60 -1.94 -17.30
C GLN A 362 -18.07 -1.96 -16.92
N ILE A 363 -18.34 -2.10 -15.62
CA ILE A 363 -19.70 -2.12 -15.06
C ILE A 363 -19.99 -0.95 -14.14
N GLY A 364 -18.97 -0.19 -13.74
CA GLY A 364 -19.14 1.01 -12.93
C GLY A 364 -17.83 1.69 -12.54
N ASN A 365 -17.98 2.86 -11.93
CA ASN A 365 -16.96 3.57 -11.19
C ASN A 365 -17.59 4.05 -9.88
N GLU A 366 -17.03 3.65 -8.74
CA GLU A 366 -17.52 4.11 -7.43
C GLU A 366 -16.60 5.19 -6.88
N TRP A 367 -17.17 6.31 -6.45
CA TRP A 367 -16.43 7.38 -5.79
C TRP A 367 -15.88 6.90 -4.44
N THR A 368 -14.58 7.13 -4.16
CA THR A 368 -13.90 6.63 -2.97
C THR A 368 -14.25 7.39 -1.68
N ARG A 369 -15.02 8.46 -1.76
CA ARG A 369 -15.39 9.33 -0.63
C ARG A 369 -14.17 10.02 0.01
N GLY A 370 -13.08 10.14 -0.75
CA GLY A 370 -11.85 10.79 -0.34
C GLY A 370 -11.07 11.28 -1.55
N ASP A 371 -9.89 11.84 -1.32
CA ASP A 371 -9.00 12.38 -2.35
C ASP A 371 -7.76 11.47 -2.48
N TYR A 372 -7.43 11.14 -3.71
CA TYR A 372 -6.21 10.44 -4.09
C TYR A 372 -6.15 8.99 -3.54
N PRO A 373 -7.04 8.10 -3.97
CA PRO A 373 -7.02 6.68 -3.57
C PRO A 373 -5.74 6.00 -4.09
N ARG A 374 -4.71 5.93 -3.23
CA ARG A 374 -3.40 5.38 -3.60
C ARG A 374 -3.41 3.86 -3.64
N SER A 375 -4.09 3.23 -2.71
CA SER A 375 -4.21 1.79 -2.62
C SER A 375 -5.56 1.39 -2.02
N PHE A 376 -5.94 0.16 -2.22
CA PHE A 376 -7.09 -0.46 -1.56
C PHE A 376 -6.85 -1.97 -1.44
N ASN A 377 -7.56 -2.61 -0.52
CA ASN A 377 -7.49 -4.05 -0.36
C ASN A 377 -8.81 -4.61 0.16
N PHE A 378 -9.06 -5.88 -0.17
CA PHE A 378 -10.16 -6.64 0.40
C PHE A 378 -9.80 -7.13 1.80
N ASP A 379 -10.80 -7.23 2.66
CA ASP A 379 -10.69 -8.10 3.81
C ASP A 379 -10.57 -9.58 3.37
N PRO A 380 -10.07 -10.50 4.22
CA PRO A 380 -9.89 -11.90 3.84
C PRO A 380 -11.17 -12.65 3.44
N SER A 381 -12.36 -12.11 3.73
CA SER A 381 -13.64 -12.67 3.31
C SER A 381 -14.07 -12.19 1.91
N GLY A 382 -13.52 -11.09 1.43
CA GLY A 382 -13.93 -10.42 0.20
C GLY A 382 -15.30 -9.75 0.29
N HIS A 383 -15.81 -9.50 1.51
CA HIS A 383 -17.07 -8.78 1.72
C HIS A 383 -16.88 -7.27 1.83
N PHE A 384 -15.68 -6.82 2.19
CA PHE A 384 -15.36 -5.42 2.37
C PHE A 384 -14.14 -5.03 1.55
N LEU A 385 -14.20 -3.84 0.95
CA LEU A 385 -13.05 -3.16 0.33
C LEU A 385 -12.71 -1.92 1.16
N TYR A 386 -11.43 -1.76 1.47
CA TYR A 386 -10.89 -0.63 2.22
C TYR A 386 -10.02 0.21 1.31
N VAL A 387 -10.32 1.49 1.19
CA VAL A 387 -9.62 2.40 0.27
C VAL A 387 -8.81 3.42 1.06
N CYS A 388 -7.51 3.45 0.82
CA CYS A 388 -6.56 4.39 1.39
C CYS A 388 -6.56 5.68 0.56
N ASN A 389 -7.26 6.71 1.02
CA ASN A 389 -7.32 8.03 0.39
C ASN A 389 -6.19 8.90 0.95
N GLN A 390 -5.04 8.89 0.26
CA GLN A 390 -3.79 9.46 0.75
C GLN A 390 -3.90 10.94 1.10
N ARG A 391 -4.56 11.75 0.23
CA ARG A 391 -4.69 13.20 0.41
C ARG A 391 -5.84 13.61 1.33
N ALA A 392 -6.79 12.71 1.55
CA ALA A 392 -7.90 12.95 2.45
C ALA A 392 -7.64 12.48 3.88
N ASP A 393 -6.44 11.95 4.19
CA ASP A 393 -6.06 11.44 5.51
C ASP A 393 -7.10 10.48 6.10
N ASN A 394 -7.61 9.57 5.27
CA ASN A 394 -8.57 8.58 5.75
C ASN A 394 -8.54 7.26 4.97
N VAL A 395 -9.05 6.23 5.62
CA VAL A 395 -9.47 4.98 4.98
C VAL A 395 -10.99 4.96 4.93
N THR A 396 -11.57 4.68 3.76
CA THR A 396 -13.02 4.50 3.57
C THR A 396 -13.35 3.04 3.34
N VAL A 397 -14.54 2.59 3.79
CA VAL A 397 -14.94 1.19 3.79
C VAL A 397 -16.19 0.99 2.95
N PHE A 398 -16.15 0.00 2.07
CA PHE A 398 -17.25 -0.36 1.18
C PHE A 398 -17.66 -1.81 1.37
N ASN A 399 -18.98 -2.08 1.33
CA ASN A 399 -19.49 -3.42 1.13
C ASN A 399 -19.26 -3.83 -0.33
N VAL A 400 -18.84 -5.06 -0.57
CA VAL A 400 -18.67 -5.64 -1.89
C VAL A 400 -19.83 -6.56 -2.22
N ASN A 401 -20.59 -6.22 -3.23
CA ASN A 401 -21.59 -7.13 -3.76
C ASN A 401 -20.90 -8.20 -4.64
N ARG A 402 -20.64 -9.36 -4.09
CA ARG A 402 -19.91 -10.44 -4.75
C ARG A 402 -20.65 -11.07 -5.95
N GLN A 403 -21.92 -10.72 -6.18
CA GLN A 403 -22.69 -11.17 -7.35
C GLN A 403 -22.60 -10.19 -8.51
N THR A 404 -22.57 -8.90 -8.22
CA THR A 404 -22.61 -7.83 -9.21
C THR A 404 -21.30 -7.04 -9.33
N GLY A 405 -20.36 -7.19 -8.36
CA GLY A 405 -19.10 -6.45 -8.28
C GLY A 405 -19.24 -5.03 -7.72
N HIS A 406 -20.45 -4.50 -7.59
CA HIS A 406 -20.65 -3.13 -7.11
C HIS A 406 -20.20 -2.92 -5.67
N LEU A 407 -19.75 -1.71 -5.39
CA LEU A 407 -19.31 -1.24 -4.09
C LEU A 407 -20.38 -0.31 -3.49
N ASP A 408 -20.75 -0.58 -2.23
CA ASP A 408 -21.70 0.25 -1.49
C ASP A 408 -20.99 0.85 -0.27
N PHE A 409 -20.90 2.17 -0.21
CA PHE A 409 -20.24 2.87 0.89
C PHE A 409 -20.93 2.59 2.23
N THR A 410 -20.18 2.16 3.24
CA THR A 410 -20.71 1.82 4.58
C THR A 410 -20.99 3.04 5.46
N GLY A 411 -20.57 4.24 5.03
CA GLY A 411 -20.62 5.45 5.86
C GLY A 411 -19.39 5.64 6.75
N GLN A 412 -18.40 4.75 6.68
CA GLN A 412 -17.24 4.78 7.56
C GLN A 412 -16.07 5.57 6.93
N TYR A 413 -15.61 6.56 7.68
CA TYR A 413 -14.37 7.30 7.48
C TYR A 413 -13.45 7.01 8.66
N VAL A 414 -12.32 6.37 8.44
CA VAL A 414 -11.35 6.04 9.47
C VAL A 414 -10.17 6.98 9.35
N PRO A 415 -9.92 7.86 10.32
CA PRO A 415 -8.81 8.82 10.26
C PRO A 415 -7.46 8.09 10.30
N VAL A 416 -6.66 8.26 9.27
CA VAL A 416 -5.27 7.82 9.16
C VAL A 416 -4.55 8.81 8.28
N GLY A 417 -3.52 9.47 8.78
CA GLY A 417 -2.77 10.44 7.98
C GLY A 417 -1.97 9.76 6.87
N ASN A 418 -2.04 10.29 5.67
CA ASN A 418 -1.34 9.81 4.48
C ASN A 418 -1.34 8.27 4.32
N PRO A 419 -2.50 7.58 4.38
CA PRO A 419 -2.53 6.13 4.25
C PRO A 419 -2.11 5.71 2.85
N SER A 420 -1.19 4.74 2.75
CA SER A 420 -0.59 4.30 1.49
C SER A 420 -0.88 2.85 1.14
N SER A 421 -1.01 1.99 2.14
CA SER A 421 -1.36 0.58 1.96
C SER A 421 -2.16 0.04 3.14
N ILE A 422 -2.88 -1.04 2.93
CA ILE A 422 -3.60 -1.76 3.98
C ILE A 422 -3.50 -3.27 3.77
N VAL A 423 -3.14 -4.01 4.84
CA VAL A 423 -3.09 -5.47 4.83
C VAL A 423 -3.83 -6.04 6.03
N PHE A 424 -4.32 -7.28 5.90
CA PHE A 424 -5.16 -7.91 6.92
C PHE A 424 -4.55 -9.20 7.45
N LEU A 425 -4.75 -9.44 8.74
CA LEU A 425 -4.36 -10.67 9.43
C LEU A 425 -5.53 -11.25 10.22
N ASP A 426 -5.93 -12.46 9.84
CA ASP A 426 -6.92 -13.23 10.60
C ASP A 426 -6.25 -13.96 11.77
N LEU A 427 -6.42 -13.44 12.99
CA LEU A 427 -5.87 -14.07 14.20
C LEU A 427 -6.58 -15.39 14.58
N GLN A 428 -7.75 -15.70 13.97
CA GLN A 428 -8.45 -16.97 14.20
C GLN A 428 -7.85 -18.12 13.37
N LYS A 429 -7.25 -17.84 12.22
CA LYS A 429 -6.65 -18.88 11.40
C LYS A 429 -5.40 -19.40 12.11
N THR A 430 -5.52 -20.57 12.70
CA THR A 430 -4.38 -21.39 13.06
C THR A 430 -3.64 -21.83 11.79
N GLU A 431 -2.31 -21.89 11.84
CA GLU A 431 -1.47 -22.33 10.73
C GLU A 431 -2.08 -23.53 9.99
N VAL A 432 -2.19 -23.41 8.68
CA VAL A 432 -2.38 -24.60 7.83
C VAL A 432 -1.04 -25.34 7.90
N LYS A 433 -1.04 -26.45 8.67
CA LYS A 433 0.11 -27.37 8.75
C LYS A 433 0.43 -27.97 7.39
#